data_5ced8fa9758df606a54082b4fedca31f
#
_entry.id   5ced8fa9758df606a54082b4fedca31f
#
_cell.length_a   1.000
_cell.length_b   1.000
_cell.length_c   1.000
_cell.angle_alpha   90.00
_cell.angle_beta   90.00
_cell.angle_gamma   90.00
#
_symmetry.space_group_name_H-M   'P 1'
#
loop_
_entity.id
_entity.type
_entity.pdbx_description
1 polymer ?
#
loop_
_entity_poly.entity_id
_entity_poly.type
_entity_poly.pdbx_seq_one_letter_code
_entity_poly.pdbx_strand_id
1 'polypeptide(L)'
;ASAVNNSAIVTDVFAWRNDRFSNISYSRDSDTSVQTLRNYYVYAEDIDGDGVVENFTKIEDRKKAIKWIIDEQVRLFEQGNYENLELYGFYWFEESIAFSDPHETELIRYASDYLHSLGYKLMWIPYNYASGYSEWKSLGFDMACMQPNYAFRYNETRDILYRTAETTKLLGMCVELEINDADNPADVARYKEYLAVGAETGYMNAVKVYYQGGLPGEFYKAYLSDNKYTNSIYHDTYAFAKGTFSEETETGRDEIVGCEDIELECRAGSGVSGRLEIDTEAGYSVRLAVSPKYGALRLNADGSFSYTSRRNFKTTDVFYVCADYGYGLSRPIAVTVQVKP
;
A
#
# COMPACT_ATOMS: atom_id res chain seq x y z
N ALA A 1 15.47 32.03 8.43
CA ALA A 1 14.37 31.42 9.18
C ALA A 1 14.29 29.96 8.72
N SER A 2 14.81 29.04 9.52
CA SER A 2 14.75 27.60 9.28
C SER A 2 13.31 27.15 9.46
N ALA A 3 12.70 26.62 8.39
CA ALA A 3 11.47 25.87 8.54
C ALA A 3 11.82 24.59 9.34
N VAL A 4 11.41 24.54 10.59
CA VAL A 4 11.41 23.33 11.38
C VAL A 4 10.36 22.41 10.73
N ASN A 5 10.81 21.41 10.00
CA ASN A 5 9.95 20.31 9.60
C ASN A 5 9.66 19.49 10.87
N ASN A 6 8.58 19.81 11.55
CA ASN A 6 8.02 18.91 12.56
C ASN A 6 7.49 17.67 11.83
N SER A 7 8.28 16.62 11.80
CA SER A 7 7.83 15.32 11.31
C SER A 7 7.03 14.69 12.44
N ALA A 8 5.70 14.65 12.27
CA ALA A 8 4.84 13.92 13.18
C ALA A 8 5.06 12.42 12.99
N ILE A 9 5.21 11.69 14.09
CA ILE A 9 5.26 10.23 14.09
C ILE A 9 3.91 9.69 14.51
N VAL A 10 3.40 8.74 13.73
CA VAL A 10 2.27 7.89 14.10
C VAL A 10 2.82 6.50 14.34
N THR A 11 2.53 5.92 15.49
CA THR A 11 2.95 4.55 15.83
C THR A 11 1.75 3.61 15.80
N ASP A 12 2.03 2.34 15.50
CA ASP A 12 1.00 1.30 15.51
C ASP A 12 0.54 1.02 16.95
N VAL A 13 -0.75 1.03 17.18
CA VAL A 13 -1.34 0.62 18.46
C VAL A 13 -1.12 -0.89 18.70
N PHE A 14 -0.79 -1.63 17.66
CA PHE A 14 -0.59 -3.08 17.68
C PHE A 14 0.75 -3.56 17.12
N ALA A 15 1.78 -2.70 17.07
CA ALA A 15 3.12 -3.13 16.68
C ALA A 15 3.72 -4.04 17.75
N TRP A 16 3.66 -5.34 17.51
CA TRP A 16 4.21 -6.36 18.38
C TRP A 16 5.74 -6.32 18.34
N ARG A 17 6.38 -5.99 19.47
CA ARG A 17 7.75 -6.39 19.70
C ARG A 17 7.79 -7.76 20.36
N ASN A 18 8.43 -8.71 19.69
CA ASN A 18 8.51 -10.13 19.98
C ASN A 18 9.27 -10.52 21.26
N ASP A 19 9.79 -9.58 22.02
CA ASP A 19 10.77 -9.86 23.05
C ASP A 19 10.17 -10.18 24.44
N ARG A 20 8.86 -9.96 24.65
CA ARG A 20 8.16 -10.34 25.91
C ARG A 20 7.08 -11.41 25.76
N PHE A 21 6.70 -11.79 24.54
CA PHE A 21 5.65 -12.78 24.29
C PHE A 21 6.20 -14.06 23.61
N SER A 22 7.40 -14.50 23.99
CA SER A 22 8.07 -15.66 23.39
C SER A 22 7.38 -17.00 23.60
N ASN A 23 6.28 -17.07 24.35
CA ASN A 23 5.52 -18.30 24.63
C ASN A 23 4.18 -18.40 23.88
N ILE A 24 3.86 -17.45 22.98
CA ILE A 24 2.70 -17.57 22.11
C ILE A 24 3.13 -18.37 20.86
N SER A 25 2.70 -19.61 20.77
CA SER A 25 2.95 -20.46 19.60
C SER A 25 2.16 -19.91 18.41
N TYR A 26 2.86 -19.33 17.45
CA TYR A 26 2.30 -18.98 16.15
C TYR A 26 2.08 -20.21 15.29
N SER A 27 0.85 -20.49 14.89
CA SER A 27 0.64 -21.26 13.68
C SER A 27 0.73 -20.29 12.48
N ARG A 28 1.62 -20.62 11.55
CA ARG A 28 1.89 -19.88 10.32
C ARG A 28 0.74 -20.07 9.33
N ASP A 29 -0.36 -19.37 9.50
CA ASP A 29 -1.33 -19.16 8.43
C ASP A 29 -1.54 -17.66 8.27
N SER A 30 -1.41 -17.22 7.04
CA SER A 30 -1.15 -15.88 6.56
C SER A 30 -2.34 -14.91 6.66
N ASP A 31 -2.85 -14.68 7.88
CA ASP A 31 -3.85 -13.64 8.12
C ASP A 31 -3.96 -13.35 9.63
N THR A 32 -2.86 -12.89 10.22
CA THR A 32 -2.63 -13.06 11.66
C THR A 32 -2.33 -11.81 12.43
N SER A 33 -2.92 -10.66 12.16
CA SER A 33 -2.67 -9.55 13.07
C SER A 33 -3.70 -9.43 14.19
N VAL A 34 -4.95 -9.21 13.90
CA VAL A 34 -5.98 -9.01 14.94
C VAL A 34 -6.99 -10.14 15.00
N GLN A 35 -7.14 -10.92 13.94
CA GLN A 35 -7.93 -12.14 13.98
C GLN A 35 -7.42 -13.14 15.02
N THR A 36 -6.14 -13.08 15.36
CA THR A 36 -5.56 -13.86 16.46
C THR A 36 -6.16 -13.48 17.82
N LEU A 37 -6.46 -12.21 18.05
CA LEU A 37 -7.19 -11.77 19.24
C LEU A 37 -8.69 -12.15 19.21
N ARG A 38 -9.25 -12.42 18.02
CA ARG A 38 -10.64 -12.84 17.84
C ARG A 38 -10.89 -14.32 18.13
N ASN A 39 -9.95 -15.19 17.73
CA ASN A 39 -10.19 -16.63 17.65
C ASN A 39 -9.36 -17.49 18.61
N TYR A 40 -8.37 -16.94 19.29
CA TYR A 40 -7.58 -17.67 20.26
C TYR A 40 -7.92 -17.22 21.67
N TYR A 41 -8.30 -18.17 22.50
CA TYR A 41 -8.36 -18.03 23.95
C TYR A 41 -6.93 -17.91 24.49
N VAL A 42 -6.29 -16.78 24.21
CA VAL A 42 -4.97 -16.52 24.74
C VAL A 42 -5.17 -16.05 26.17
N TYR A 43 -4.76 -16.88 27.10
CA TYR A 43 -4.50 -16.42 28.44
C TYR A 43 -3.27 -15.52 28.31
N ALA A 44 -3.47 -14.22 28.40
CA ALA A 44 -2.37 -13.30 28.53
C ALA A 44 -1.75 -13.45 29.91
N GLU A 45 -0.50 -13.08 30.04
CA GLU A 45 0.13 -12.87 31.34
C GLU A 45 -0.52 -11.64 31.99
N ASP A 46 -0.30 -11.44 33.29
CA ASP A 46 -0.66 -10.23 34.02
C ASP A 46 -0.02 -9.00 33.31
N ILE A 47 -0.80 -8.33 32.44
CA ILE A 47 -0.30 -7.28 31.55
C ILE A 47 -0.02 -5.99 32.31
N ASP A 48 -0.87 -5.66 33.27
CA ASP A 48 -0.80 -4.40 34.02
C ASP A 48 -0.09 -4.55 35.39
N GLY A 49 0.31 -5.77 35.76
CA GLY A 49 1.05 -6.06 36.98
C GLY A 49 0.17 -6.06 38.25
N ASP A 50 -1.15 -6.23 38.09
CA ASP A 50 -2.11 -6.23 39.22
C ASP A 50 -2.21 -7.61 39.93
N GLY A 51 -1.51 -8.63 39.41
CA GLY A 51 -1.50 -10.00 39.94
C GLY A 51 -2.62 -10.87 39.37
N VAL A 52 -3.39 -10.37 38.39
CA VAL A 52 -4.48 -11.10 37.73
C VAL A 52 -4.14 -11.30 36.26
N VAL A 53 -4.26 -12.52 35.77
CA VAL A 53 -4.06 -12.83 34.35
C VAL A 53 -5.29 -12.40 33.56
N GLU A 54 -5.09 -11.58 32.52
CA GLU A 54 -6.15 -11.10 31.63
C GLU A 54 -6.74 -12.22 30.79
N ASN A 55 -8.05 -12.14 30.56
CA ASN A 55 -8.80 -13.06 29.70
C ASN A 55 -9.48 -12.26 28.57
N PHE A 56 -8.92 -12.32 27.36
CA PHE A 56 -9.40 -11.55 26.22
C PHE A 56 -10.76 -11.98 25.64
N THR A 57 -11.43 -12.95 26.24
CA THR A 57 -12.87 -13.14 26.01
C THR A 57 -13.71 -12.04 26.67
N LYS A 58 -13.15 -11.32 27.64
CA LYS A 58 -13.77 -10.21 28.33
C LYS A 58 -13.31 -8.88 27.73
N ILE A 59 -14.25 -8.01 27.47
CA ILE A 59 -13.97 -6.71 26.89
C ILE A 59 -13.11 -5.82 27.81
N GLU A 60 -13.32 -5.89 29.11
CA GLU A 60 -12.56 -5.08 30.07
C GLU A 60 -11.08 -5.47 30.11
N ASP A 61 -10.76 -6.75 29.94
CA ASP A 61 -9.37 -7.21 29.87
C ASP A 61 -8.73 -6.81 28.53
N ARG A 62 -9.49 -6.77 27.40
CA ARG A 62 -9.02 -6.20 26.14
C ARG A 62 -8.76 -4.69 26.24
N LYS A 63 -9.60 -3.94 26.97
CA LYS A 63 -9.39 -2.51 27.23
C LYS A 63 -8.12 -2.26 28.04
N LYS A 64 -7.85 -3.09 29.05
CA LYS A 64 -6.58 -3.05 29.79
C LYS A 64 -5.38 -3.22 28.87
N ALA A 65 -5.43 -4.21 27.95
CA ALA A 65 -4.36 -4.44 27.00
C ALA A 65 -4.13 -3.24 26.06
N ILE A 66 -5.21 -2.65 25.53
CA ILE A 66 -5.13 -1.43 24.70
C ILE A 66 -4.49 -0.28 25.48
N LYS A 67 -4.95 -0.06 26.70
CA LYS A 67 -4.40 0.97 27.56
C LYS A 67 -2.91 0.75 27.83
N TRP A 68 -2.53 -0.46 28.19
CA TRP A 68 -1.14 -0.81 28.46
C TRP A 68 -0.23 -0.58 27.25
N ILE A 69 -0.67 -1.01 26.03
CA ILE A 69 0.09 -0.80 24.81
C ILE A 69 0.31 0.70 24.54
N ILE A 70 -0.74 1.51 24.69
CA ILE A 70 -0.65 2.95 24.48
C ILE A 70 0.31 3.58 25.50
N ASP A 71 0.13 3.28 26.78
CA ASP A 71 0.98 3.82 27.86
C ASP A 71 2.44 3.44 27.66
N GLU A 72 2.72 2.18 27.29
CA GLU A 72 4.07 1.70 27.08
C GLU A 72 4.75 2.35 25.86
N GLN A 73 4.02 2.57 24.76
CA GLN A 73 4.56 3.27 23.59
C GLN A 73 4.84 4.74 23.89
N VAL A 74 3.95 5.42 24.61
CA VAL A 74 4.19 6.80 25.07
C VAL A 74 5.44 6.85 25.95
N ARG A 75 5.52 5.96 26.95
CA ARG A 75 6.69 5.87 27.84
C ARG A 75 8.00 5.64 27.09
N LEU A 76 8.00 4.73 26.12
CA LEU A 76 9.19 4.43 25.29
C LEU A 76 9.57 5.61 24.40
N PHE A 77 8.59 6.32 23.85
CA PHE A 77 8.85 7.52 23.07
C PHE A 77 9.46 8.63 23.92
N GLU A 78 8.91 8.89 25.11
CA GLU A 78 9.44 9.88 26.07
C GLU A 78 10.86 9.52 26.54
N GLN A 79 11.12 8.24 26.80
CA GLN A 79 12.49 7.78 27.13
C GLN A 79 13.50 7.97 26.01
N GLY A 80 13.03 7.96 24.74
CA GLY A 80 13.87 8.23 23.56
C GLY A 80 14.44 9.65 23.55
N ASN A 81 13.84 10.58 24.29
CA ASN A 81 14.25 11.99 24.40
C ASN A 81 14.63 12.62 23.06
N TYR A 82 13.75 12.44 22.07
CA TYR A 82 14.00 12.89 20.69
C TYR A 82 13.85 14.40 20.58
N GLU A 83 14.89 15.10 20.10
CA GLU A 83 14.89 16.58 19.98
C GLU A 83 14.03 17.09 18.80
N ASN A 84 13.84 16.27 17.77
CA ASN A 84 13.22 16.70 16.51
C ASN A 84 11.99 15.84 16.11
N LEU A 85 11.47 15.02 17.03
CA LEU A 85 10.32 14.18 16.81
C LEU A 85 9.24 14.48 17.84
N GLU A 86 7.98 14.46 17.41
CA GLU A 86 6.80 14.62 18.24
C GLU A 86 5.88 13.41 18.01
N LEU A 87 5.42 12.78 19.08
CA LEU A 87 4.38 11.76 18.97
C LEU A 87 3.04 12.45 18.74
N TYR A 88 2.52 12.34 17.54
CA TYR A 88 1.27 12.97 17.14
C TYR A 88 0.05 12.08 17.44
N GLY A 89 0.19 10.76 17.25
CA GLY A 89 -0.92 9.84 17.42
C GLY A 89 -0.55 8.39 17.14
N PHE A 90 -1.58 7.58 17.01
CA PHE A 90 -1.49 6.14 16.87
C PHE A 90 -2.25 5.67 15.65
N TYR A 91 -1.83 4.56 15.06
CA TYR A 91 -2.46 3.91 13.95
C TYR A 91 -3.19 2.64 14.40
N TRP A 92 -4.49 2.54 14.06
CA TRP A 92 -5.25 1.31 14.22
C TRP A 92 -4.94 0.37 13.06
N PHE A 93 -4.23 -0.73 13.37
CA PHE A 93 -3.61 -1.58 12.36
C PHE A 93 -4.59 -2.46 11.57
N GLU A 94 -5.74 -2.84 12.16
CA GLU A 94 -6.74 -3.66 11.44
C GLU A 94 -7.44 -2.85 10.36
N GLU A 95 -7.30 -3.27 9.12
CA GLU A 95 -7.73 -2.52 7.93
C GLU A 95 -9.23 -2.63 7.63
N SER A 96 -9.98 -3.44 8.38
CA SER A 96 -11.40 -3.67 8.17
C SER A 96 -12.12 -3.90 9.49
N ILE A 97 -13.30 -3.33 9.66
CA ILE A 97 -14.08 -3.47 10.90
C ILE A 97 -14.91 -4.75 10.86
N ALA A 98 -14.72 -5.63 11.81
CA ALA A 98 -15.55 -6.82 11.96
C ALA A 98 -16.80 -6.54 12.79
N PHE A 99 -17.84 -6.00 12.18
CA PHE A 99 -19.13 -5.78 12.83
C PHE A 99 -19.79 -7.05 13.40
N SER A 100 -19.27 -8.23 13.06
CA SER A 100 -19.69 -9.51 13.68
C SER A 100 -19.09 -9.73 15.06
N ASP A 101 -17.99 -9.04 15.41
CA ASP A 101 -17.50 -9.00 16.80
C ASP A 101 -18.25 -7.87 17.56
N PRO A 102 -19.05 -8.21 18.57
CA PRO A 102 -19.83 -7.21 19.31
C PRO A 102 -18.98 -6.19 20.06
N HIS A 103 -17.69 -6.49 20.23
CA HIS A 103 -16.78 -5.68 21.03
C HIS A 103 -15.87 -4.77 20.20
N GLU A 104 -15.69 -5.03 18.90
CA GLU A 104 -14.68 -4.32 18.12
C GLU A 104 -14.92 -2.82 18.06
N THR A 105 -16.13 -2.40 17.73
CA THR A 105 -16.46 -0.96 17.67
C THR A 105 -16.35 -0.27 19.04
N GLU A 106 -16.63 -0.99 20.13
CA GLU A 106 -16.45 -0.48 21.48
C GLU A 106 -14.96 -0.32 21.82
N LEU A 107 -14.11 -1.29 21.42
CA LEU A 107 -12.67 -1.22 21.64
C LEU A 107 -12.02 -0.08 20.85
N ILE A 108 -12.45 0.16 19.60
CA ILE A 108 -11.97 1.29 18.79
C ILE A 108 -12.31 2.62 19.47
N ARG A 109 -13.57 2.79 19.91
CA ARG A 109 -13.99 4.00 20.62
C ARG A 109 -13.23 4.18 21.92
N TYR A 110 -13.04 3.10 22.69
CA TYR A 110 -12.24 3.15 23.90
C TYR A 110 -10.80 3.61 23.64
N ALA A 111 -10.15 3.07 22.59
CA ALA A 111 -8.80 3.48 22.21
C ALA A 111 -8.77 4.96 21.80
N SER A 112 -9.75 5.42 21.00
CA SER A 112 -9.90 6.81 20.61
C SER A 112 -10.08 7.73 21.81
N ASP A 113 -11.05 7.45 22.68
CA ASP A 113 -11.33 8.26 23.89
C ASP A 113 -10.12 8.33 24.81
N TYR A 114 -9.43 7.21 24.98
CA TYR A 114 -8.23 7.16 25.81
C TYR A 114 -7.09 7.99 25.23
N LEU A 115 -6.81 7.84 23.94
CA LEU A 115 -5.80 8.65 23.23
C LEU A 115 -6.12 10.15 23.27
N HIS A 116 -7.38 10.53 23.06
CA HIS A 116 -7.83 11.92 23.17
C HIS A 116 -7.62 12.48 24.57
N SER A 117 -7.84 11.67 25.62
CA SER A 117 -7.58 12.09 27.01
C SER A 117 -6.11 12.40 27.28
N LEU A 118 -5.20 11.79 26.50
CA LEU A 118 -3.76 12.04 26.56
C LEU A 118 -3.29 13.11 25.57
N GLY A 119 -4.19 13.64 24.71
CA GLY A 119 -3.89 14.64 23.69
C GLY A 119 -3.42 14.08 22.35
N TYR A 120 -3.44 12.77 22.15
CA TYR A 120 -3.03 12.09 20.92
C TYR A 120 -4.20 11.85 19.96
N LYS A 121 -3.87 11.51 18.71
CA LYS A 121 -4.81 11.24 17.63
C LYS A 121 -4.85 9.75 17.29
N LEU A 122 -5.97 9.30 16.71
CA LEU A 122 -6.13 7.95 16.19
C LEU A 122 -6.35 7.99 14.68
N MET A 123 -5.49 7.27 13.94
CA MET A 123 -5.53 7.16 12.48
C MET A 123 -5.93 5.73 12.06
N TRP A 124 -6.59 5.62 10.91
CA TRP A 124 -6.95 4.34 10.30
C TRP A 124 -6.63 4.32 8.80
N ILE A 125 -6.18 3.15 8.30
CA ILE A 125 -5.85 2.97 6.88
C ILE A 125 -6.63 1.76 6.33
N PRO A 126 -7.95 1.92 6.06
CA PRO A 126 -8.76 0.84 5.50
C PRO A 126 -8.42 0.59 4.04
N TYR A 127 -8.47 -0.68 3.62
CA TYR A 127 -8.40 -0.98 2.19
C TYR A 127 -9.71 -0.60 1.47
N ASN A 128 -9.61 -0.41 0.16
CA ASN A 128 -10.77 -0.12 -0.68
C ASN A 128 -11.81 -1.25 -0.57
N TYR A 129 -13.04 -0.90 -0.21
CA TYR A 129 -14.17 -1.79 0.16
C TYR A 129 -14.04 -2.48 1.54
N ALA A 130 -13.14 -2.07 2.40
CA ALA A 130 -13.10 -2.55 3.78
C ALA A 130 -14.44 -2.31 4.50
N SER A 131 -14.85 -3.25 5.34
CA SER A 131 -16.04 -3.04 6.17
C SER A 131 -15.81 -1.85 7.11
N GLY A 132 -16.77 -0.92 7.20
CA GLY A 132 -16.75 0.22 8.13
C GLY A 132 -16.03 1.47 7.63
N TYR A 133 -15.47 1.48 6.41
CA TYR A 133 -14.73 2.65 5.93
C TYR A 133 -15.59 3.93 5.87
N SER A 134 -16.89 3.83 5.62
CA SER A 134 -17.80 4.99 5.59
C SER A 134 -18.12 5.57 6.97
N GLU A 135 -17.99 4.75 8.01
CA GLU A 135 -18.30 5.11 9.40
C GLU A 135 -17.07 5.59 10.20
N TRP A 136 -15.93 5.77 9.58
CA TRP A 136 -14.67 6.06 10.26
C TRP A 136 -14.75 7.18 11.31
N LYS A 137 -15.47 8.28 11.00
CA LYS A 137 -15.64 9.39 11.95
C LYS A 137 -16.47 8.99 13.19
N SER A 138 -17.53 8.21 12.98
CA SER A 138 -18.41 7.76 14.06
C SER A 138 -17.78 6.69 14.94
N LEU A 139 -16.72 6.05 14.44
CA LEU A 139 -15.89 5.10 15.19
C LEU A 139 -14.84 5.79 16.07
N GLY A 140 -14.63 7.11 15.90
CA GLY A 140 -13.73 7.90 16.72
C GLY A 140 -12.38 8.19 16.08
N PHE A 141 -12.13 7.80 14.84
CA PHE A 141 -10.88 8.12 14.16
C PHE A 141 -10.80 9.61 13.83
N ASP A 142 -9.63 10.20 14.04
CA ASP A 142 -9.34 11.61 13.67
C ASP A 142 -8.97 11.74 12.19
N MET A 143 -8.40 10.70 11.62
CA MET A 143 -7.98 10.63 10.23
C MET A 143 -8.16 9.22 9.69
N ALA A 144 -8.59 9.13 8.43
CA ALA A 144 -8.60 7.86 7.71
C ALA A 144 -8.02 8.05 6.30
N CYS A 145 -7.15 7.12 5.89
CA CYS A 145 -6.55 7.08 4.56
C CYS A 145 -6.90 5.76 3.88
N MET A 146 -7.48 5.81 2.69
CA MET A 146 -7.91 4.61 1.98
C MET A 146 -6.76 4.05 1.15
N GLN A 147 -6.52 2.74 1.27
CA GLN A 147 -5.60 1.98 0.40
C GLN A 147 -6.33 1.59 -0.88
N PRO A 148 -5.93 2.06 -2.06
CA PRO A 148 -6.47 1.56 -3.32
C PRO A 148 -6.08 0.11 -3.62
N ASN A 149 -4.97 -0.37 -3.08
CA ASN A 149 -4.34 -1.65 -3.39
C ASN A 149 -3.97 -1.81 -4.88
N TYR A 150 -3.88 -0.70 -5.60
CA TYR A 150 -3.55 -0.70 -7.02
C TYR A 150 -2.14 -1.22 -7.28
N ALA A 151 -1.18 -0.89 -6.42
CA ALA A 151 0.20 -1.37 -6.52
C ALA A 151 0.31 -2.91 -6.51
N PHE A 152 -0.61 -3.61 -5.84
CA PHE A 152 -0.54 -5.07 -5.62
C PHE A 152 -1.47 -5.89 -6.52
N ARG A 153 -2.38 -5.23 -7.25
CA ARG A 153 -3.42 -5.88 -8.05
C ARG A 153 -3.25 -5.57 -9.53
N TYR A 154 -2.35 -6.27 -10.22
CA TYR A 154 -2.05 -6.01 -11.63
C TYR A 154 -3.22 -6.20 -12.59
N ASN A 155 -4.30 -6.86 -12.16
CA ASN A 155 -5.54 -6.98 -12.93
C ASN A 155 -6.52 -5.81 -12.72
N GLU A 156 -6.22 -4.88 -11.82
CA GLU A 156 -6.97 -3.64 -11.65
C GLU A 156 -6.46 -2.57 -12.61
N THR A 157 -7.38 -1.78 -13.12
CA THR A 157 -7.07 -0.63 -13.99
C THR A 157 -6.89 0.65 -13.17
N ARG A 158 -6.29 1.67 -13.77
CA ARG A 158 -6.13 3.02 -13.21
C ARG A 158 -7.45 3.62 -12.68
N ASP A 159 -8.61 3.16 -13.17
CA ASP A 159 -9.94 3.63 -12.71
C ASP A 159 -10.15 3.46 -11.20
N ILE A 160 -9.48 2.49 -10.58
CA ILE A 160 -9.60 2.31 -9.12
C ILE A 160 -9.07 3.54 -8.37
N LEU A 161 -8.04 4.21 -8.88
CA LEU A 161 -7.48 5.43 -8.27
C LEU A 161 -8.48 6.59 -8.35
N TYR A 162 -9.17 6.76 -9.48
CA TYR A 162 -10.22 7.79 -9.62
C TYR A 162 -11.40 7.51 -8.69
N ARG A 163 -11.89 6.26 -8.64
CA ARG A 163 -12.97 5.88 -7.71
C ARG A 163 -12.57 6.10 -6.26
N THR A 164 -11.32 5.77 -5.89
CA THR A 164 -10.81 6.02 -4.54
C THR A 164 -10.73 7.51 -4.25
N ALA A 165 -10.26 8.34 -5.21
CA ALA A 165 -10.23 9.79 -5.08
C ALA A 165 -11.63 10.39 -4.85
N GLU A 166 -12.64 9.94 -5.61
CA GLU A 166 -14.03 10.38 -5.42
C GLU A 166 -14.58 9.97 -4.05
N THR A 167 -14.37 8.71 -3.66
CA THR A 167 -14.83 8.18 -2.37
C THR A 167 -14.19 8.91 -1.20
N THR A 168 -12.89 9.09 -1.23
CA THR A 168 -12.15 9.76 -0.14
C THR A 168 -12.52 11.23 -0.04
N LYS A 169 -12.71 11.91 -1.17
CA LYS A 169 -13.20 13.29 -1.20
C LYS A 169 -14.59 13.44 -0.58
N LEU A 170 -15.51 12.51 -0.89
CA LEU A 170 -16.88 12.50 -0.36
C LEU A 170 -16.88 12.27 1.16
N LEU A 171 -16.04 11.38 1.65
CA LEU A 171 -15.99 10.97 3.06
C LEU A 171 -15.03 11.81 3.90
N GLY A 172 -14.25 12.71 3.29
CA GLY A 172 -13.23 13.50 3.96
C GLY A 172 -12.06 12.65 4.47
N MET A 173 -11.68 11.63 3.68
CA MET A 173 -10.53 10.76 3.89
C MET A 173 -9.34 11.23 3.04
N CYS A 174 -8.17 10.67 3.27
CA CYS A 174 -7.03 10.78 2.36
C CYS A 174 -6.77 9.47 1.60
N VAL A 175 -5.81 9.49 0.67
CA VAL A 175 -5.42 8.33 -0.14
C VAL A 175 -4.02 7.90 0.30
N GLU A 176 -3.81 6.60 0.51
CA GLU A 176 -2.48 6.03 0.65
C GLU A 176 -1.84 5.83 -0.72
N LEU A 177 -0.60 6.26 -0.86
CA LEU A 177 0.21 6.06 -2.07
C LEU A 177 1.10 4.84 -1.84
N GLU A 178 0.93 3.82 -2.69
CA GLU A 178 1.53 2.51 -2.47
C GLU A 178 2.55 2.18 -3.55
N ILE A 179 3.76 1.77 -3.15
CA ILE A 179 4.75 1.16 -4.04
C ILE A 179 5.12 -0.24 -3.54
N ASN A 180 5.09 -1.22 -4.45
CA ASN A 180 5.39 -2.61 -4.12
C ASN A 180 6.89 -2.92 -4.22
N ASP A 181 7.50 -2.64 -5.38
CA ASP A 181 8.91 -2.96 -5.65
C ASP A 181 9.51 -1.91 -6.61
N ALA A 182 10.46 -1.12 -6.12
CA ALA A 182 11.14 -0.11 -6.93
C ALA A 182 12.08 -0.69 -7.99
N ASP A 183 12.50 -1.95 -7.86
CA ASP A 183 13.32 -2.64 -8.85
C ASP A 183 12.47 -3.20 -10.01
N ASN A 184 11.14 -3.24 -9.84
CA ASN A 184 10.21 -3.65 -10.89
C ASN A 184 9.65 -2.43 -11.64
N PRO A 185 9.96 -2.25 -12.93
CA PRO A 185 9.47 -1.09 -13.69
C PRO A 185 7.94 -0.97 -13.75
N ALA A 186 7.21 -2.09 -13.69
CA ALA A 186 5.75 -2.05 -13.66
C ALA A 186 5.23 -1.44 -12.36
N ASP A 187 5.86 -1.73 -11.24
CA ASP A 187 5.48 -1.15 -9.94
C ASP A 187 5.85 0.34 -9.88
N VAL A 188 6.98 0.71 -10.48
CA VAL A 188 7.38 2.11 -10.67
C VAL A 188 6.31 2.88 -11.47
N ALA A 189 5.87 2.33 -12.62
CA ALA A 189 4.84 2.96 -13.43
C ALA A 189 3.52 3.09 -12.69
N ARG A 190 3.07 2.04 -12.01
CA ARG A 190 1.84 2.07 -11.21
C ARG A 190 1.91 3.10 -10.09
N TYR A 191 3.07 3.23 -9.44
CA TYR A 191 3.27 4.28 -8.45
C TYR A 191 3.18 5.70 -9.06
N LYS A 192 3.77 5.92 -10.24
CA LYS A 192 3.65 7.20 -10.95
C LYS A 192 2.19 7.53 -11.30
N GLU A 193 1.36 6.55 -11.59
CA GLU A 193 -0.07 6.75 -11.79
C GLU A 193 -0.79 7.25 -10.53
N TYR A 194 -0.38 6.83 -9.32
CA TYR A 194 -0.89 7.45 -8.09
C TYR A 194 -0.57 8.95 -8.05
N LEU A 195 0.64 9.33 -8.41
CA LEU A 195 1.05 10.73 -8.41
C LEU A 195 0.25 11.54 -9.45
N ALA A 196 0.13 11.03 -10.68
CA ALA A 196 -0.60 11.68 -11.76
C ALA A 196 -2.08 11.87 -11.40
N VAL A 197 -2.78 10.80 -10.97
CA VAL A 197 -4.19 10.90 -10.55
C VAL A 197 -4.35 11.81 -9.33
N GLY A 198 -3.38 11.82 -8.41
CA GLY A 198 -3.40 12.70 -7.25
C GLY A 198 -3.29 14.17 -7.59
N ALA A 199 -2.48 14.51 -8.59
CA ALA A 199 -2.37 15.87 -9.10
C ALA A 199 -3.67 16.28 -9.82
N GLU A 200 -4.22 15.41 -10.65
CA GLU A 200 -5.44 15.64 -11.43
C GLU A 200 -6.69 15.78 -10.55
N THR A 201 -6.89 14.88 -9.59
CA THR A 201 -8.10 14.82 -8.74
C THR A 201 -8.00 15.67 -7.48
N GLY A 202 -6.77 16.12 -7.14
CA GLY A 202 -6.49 17.03 -6.03
C GLY A 202 -6.13 16.38 -4.71
N TYR A 203 -6.04 15.04 -4.58
CA TYR A 203 -5.60 14.44 -3.31
C TYR A 203 -4.11 14.71 -3.03
N MET A 204 -3.35 15.17 -4.03
CA MET A 204 -2.00 15.71 -3.80
C MET A 204 -1.99 16.82 -2.73
N ASN A 205 -3.09 17.57 -2.58
CA ASN A 205 -3.21 18.69 -1.62
C ASN A 205 -3.80 18.26 -0.26
N ALA A 206 -4.15 16.98 -0.09
CA ALA A 206 -4.60 16.41 1.17
C ALA A 206 -3.43 15.94 2.03
N VAL A 207 -3.72 15.39 3.21
CA VAL A 207 -2.76 14.60 3.99
C VAL A 207 -2.30 13.40 3.14
N LYS A 208 -1.04 13.06 3.24
CA LYS A 208 -0.42 12.01 2.44
C LYS A 208 0.12 10.90 3.33
N VAL A 209 -0.22 9.68 3.00
CA VAL A 209 0.31 8.46 3.61
C VAL A 209 1.00 7.65 2.51
N TYR A 210 2.13 7.05 2.81
CA TYR A 210 2.93 6.32 1.85
C TYR A 210 3.23 4.92 2.39
N TYR A 211 2.88 3.90 1.62
CA TYR A 211 3.36 2.55 1.81
C TYR A 211 4.57 2.31 0.89
N GLN A 212 5.69 1.93 1.46
CA GLN A 212 6.95 1.70 0.74
C GLN A 212 7.63 0.37 1.08
N GLY A 213 6.85 -0.63 1.48
CA GLY A 213 7.37 -1.93 1.86
C GLY A 213 8.19 -1.92 3.17
N GLY A 214 9.10 -2.88 3.27
CA GLY A 214 9.94 -3.05 4.46
C GLY A 214 11.15 -2.12 4.53
N LEU A 215 12.16 -2.49 5.30
CA LEU A 215 13.43 -1.75 5.41
C LEU A 215 14.47 -2.36 4.44
N PRO A 216 15.25 -1.51 3.72
CA PRO A 216 15.38 -0.05 3.85
C PRO A 216 14.27 0.81 3.25
N GLY A 217 13.25 0.24 2.64
CA GLY A 217 12.15 0.94 1.99
C GLY A 217 12.41 1.28 0.51
N GLU A 218 11.34 1.29 -0.28
CA GLU A 218 11.43 1.38 -1.74
C GLU A 218 11.89 2.76 -2.22
N PHE A 219 11.54 3.82 -1.50
CA PHE A 219 12.02 5.17 -1.86
C PHE A 219 13.53 5.33 -1.67
N TYR A 220 14.11 4.68 -0.66
CA TYR A 220 15.56 4.70 -0.47
C TYR A 220 16.29 3.89 -1.54
N LYS A 221 15.75 2.72 -1.93
CA LYS A 221 16.26 1.96 -3.07
C LYS A 221 16.21 2.78 -4.36
N ALA A 222 15.05 3.43 -4.62
CA ALA A 222 14.88 4.30 -5.77
C ALA A 222 15.92 5.44 -5.80
N TYR A 223 16.14 6.11 -4.68
CA TYR A 223 17.15 7.17 -4.56
C TYR A 223 18.56 6.69 -4.93
N LEU A 224 18.93 5.47 -4.54
CA LEU A 224 20.24 4.89 -4.82
C LEU A 224 20.35 4.23 -6.20
N SER A 225 19.27 4.11 -6.96
CA SER A 225 19.25 3.42 -8.24
C SER A 225 20.00 4.20 -9.32
N ASP A 226 20.86 3.52 -10.06
CA ASP A 226 21.49 4.05 -11.28
C ASP A 226 20.49 4.09 -12.47
N ASN A 227 19.37 3.39 -12.37
CA ASN A 227 18.29 3.46 -13.35
C ASN A 227 17.51 4.75 -13.17
N LYS A 228 17.58 5.65 -14.15
CA LYS A 228 16.94 6.97 -14.11
C LYS A 228 15.43 6.90 -13.88
N TYR A 229 14.75 5.91 -14.49
CA TYR A 229 13.32 5.73 -14.33
C TYR A 229 12.95 5.34 -12.89
N THR A 230 13.69 4.40 -12.29
CA THR A 230 13.54 4.05 -10.88
C THR A 230 13.90 5.23 -9.97
N ASN A 231 15.05 5.88 -10.22
CA ASN A 231 15.51 7.01 -9.42
C ASN A 231 14.53 8.19 -9.44
N SER A 232 13.81 8.39 -10.54
CA SER A 232 12.81 9.46 -10.67
C SER A 232 11.68 9.38 -9.65
N ILE A 233 11.36 8.19 -9.13
CA ILE A 233 10.34 8.02 -8.07
C ILE A 233 10.64 8.93 -6.87
N TYR A 234 11.89 9.00 -6.44
CA TYR A 234 12.27 9.83 -5.29
C TYR A 234 11.98 11.31 -5.54
N HIS A 235 12.36 11.81 -6.72
CA HIS A 235 12.16 13.19 -7.09
C HIS A 235 10.69 13.54 -7.31
N ASP A 236 9.95 12.67 -7.99
CA ASP A 236 8.51 12.84 -8.24
C ASP A 236 7.71 12.79 -6.93
N THR A 237 8.05 11.87 -6.02
CA THR A 237 7.45 11.81 -4.69
C THR A 237 7.74 13.06 -3.87
N TYR A 238 8.96 13.59 -3.95
CA TYR A 238 9.30 14.85 -3.28
C TYR A 238 8.50 16.02 -3.85
N ALA A 239 8.39 16.14 -5.17
CA ALA A 239 7.58 17.17 -5.82
C ALA A 239 6.10 17.04 -5.44
N PHE A 240 5.57 15.82 -5.42
CA PHE A 240 4.21 15.53 -4.99
C PHE A 240 3.97 15.90 -3.52
N ALA A 241 4.89 15.55 -2.63
CA ALA A 241 4.83 15.92 -1.21
C ALA A 241 4.81 17.45 -1.03
N LYS A 242 5.52 18.18 -1.88
CA LYS A 242 5.54 19.65 -1.93
C LYS A 242 4.30 20.27 -2.57
N GLY A 243 3.44 19.49 -3.25
CA GLY A 243 2.31 19.99 -4.02
C GLY A 243 2.71 20.69 -5.33
N THR A 244 3.88 20.36 -5.87
CA THR A 244 4.44 20.94 -7.11
C THR A 244 4.56 19.94 -8.25
N PHE A 245 4.18 18.68 -8.03
CA PHE A 245 4.20 17.65 -9.05
C PHE A 245 3.13 17.92 -10.13
N SER A 246 3.51 17.76 -11.39
CA SER A 246 2.58 17.69 -12.54
C SER A 246 3.12 16.67 -13.54
N GLU A 247 2.27 16.18 -14.45
CA GLU A 247 2.72 15.27 -15.51
C GLU A 247 3.79 15.89 -16.41
N GLU A 248 3.81 17.22 -16.54
CA GLU A 248 4.84 17.96 -17.28
C GLU A 248 6.18 17.99 -16.55
N THR A 249 6.17 17.87 -15.23
CA THR A 249 7.37 17.86 -14.38
C THR A 249 7.80 16.47 -13.98
N GLU A 250 7.08 15.42 -14.38
CA GLU A 250 7.45 14.02 -14.15
C GLU A 250 8.84 13.76 -14.73
N THR A 251 9.76 13.30 -13.87
CA THR A 251 11.13 13.01 -14.30
C THR A 251 11.22 11.59 -14.90
N GLY A 252 12.15 11.41 -15.84
CA GLY A 252 12.43 10.11 -16.49
C GLY A 252 11.42 9.67 -17.57
N ARG A 253 10.42 10.51 -17.92
CA ARG A 253 9.41 10.16 -18.92
C ARG A 253 9.92 10.25 -20.36
N ASP A 254 10.74 11.24 -20.68
CA ASP A 254 11.15 11.58 -22.06
C ASP A 254 12.44 10.89 -22.51
N GLU A 255 13.11 10.15 -21.65
CA GLU A 255 14.45 9.63 -21.95
C GLU A 255 14.46 8.22 -22.56
N ILE A 256 13.33 7.47 -22.50
CA ILE A 256 13.30 6.07 -22.90
C ILE A 256 12.02 5.77 -23.67
N VAL A 257 12.18 5.59 -24.98
CA VAL A 257 11.06 5.29 -25.90
C VAL A 257 10.48 3.91 -25.61
N GLY A 258 9.17 3.83 -25.51
CA GLY A 258 8.40 2.58 -25.45
C GLY A 258 7.39 2.52 -26.59
N CYS A 259 6.37 1.70 -26.45
CA CYS A 259 5.18 1.73 -27.29
C CYS A 259 3.92 1.89 -26.45
N GLU A 260 2.79 2.09 -27.13
CA GLU A 260 1.48 2.12 -26.47
C GLU A 260 1.12 0.76 -25.86
N ASP A 261 0.23 0.79 -24.88
CA ASP A 261 -0.34 -0.42 -24.29
C ASP A 261 -1.13 -1.22 -25.34
N ILE A 262 -1.14 -2.54 -25.20
CA ILE A 262 -1.71 -3.45 -26.18
C ILE A 262 -2.95 -4.14 -25.62
N GLU A 263 -4.05 -4.07 -26.33
CA GLU A 263 -5.26 -4.82 -26.04
C GLU A 263 -5.48 -5.96 -27.03
N LEU A 264 -5.72 -7.17 -26.53
CA LEU A 264 -5.94 -8.37 -27.32
C LEU A 264 -7.16 -9.13 -26.81
N GLU A 265 -7.72 -9.96 -27.69
CA GLU A 265 -8.80 -10.86 -27.31
C GLU A 265 -8.48 -12.29 -27.72
N CYS A 266 -8.84 -13.25 -26.86
CA CYS A 266 -8.83 -14.67 -27.19
C CYS A 266 -9.99 -15.42 -26.54
N ARG A 267 -10.23 -16.67 -26.98
CA ARG A 267 -11.18 -17.57 -26.29
C ARG A 267 -10.47 -18.33 -25.18
N ALA A 268 -11.24 -18.73 -24.17
CA ALA A 268 -10.75 -19.57 -23.09
C ALA A 268 -10.10 -20.86 -23.63
N GLY A 269 -8.86 -21.11 -23.21
CA GLY A 269 -8.06 -22.23 -23.68
C GLY A 269 -7.41 -22.05 -25.06
N SER A 270 -7.56 -20.87 -25.69
CA SER A 270 -6.94 -20.54 -26.97
C SER A 270 -5.77 -19.57 -26.80
N GLY A 271 -4.96 -19.43 -27.85
CA GLY A 271 -3.84 -18.50 -27.89
C GLY A 271 -4.12 -17.27 -28.74
N VAL A 272 -3.37 -16.20 -28.46
CA VAL A 272 -3.26 -15.01 -29.28
C VAL A 272 -1.78 -14.61 -29.35
N SER A 273 -1.38 -14.02 -30.47
CA SER A 273 0.00 -13.53 -30.68
C SER A 273 -0.03 -12.04 -30.99
N GLY A 274 1.04 -11.36 -30.61
CA GLY A 274 1.25 -9.95 -30.88
C GLY A 274 2.74 -9.62 -30.99
N ARG A 275 3.01 -8.35 -31.23
CA ARG A 275 4.35 -7.79 -31.25
C ARG A 275 4.33 -6.38 -30.69
N LEU A 276 5.37 -6.05 -29.93
CA LEU A 276 5.64 -4.67 -29.51
C LEU A 276 6.25 -3.91 -30.67
N GLU A 277 5.63 -2.82 -31.08
CA GLU A 277 6.13 -1.95 -32.13
C GLU A 277 6.79 -0.72 -31.49
N ILE A 278 8.09 -0.83 -31.20
CA ILE A 278 8.86 0.24 -30.60
C ILE A 278 9.54 1.02 -31.72
N ASP A 279 9.12 2.26 -31.92
CA ASP A 279 9.65 3.15 -32.92
C ASP A 279 10.96 3.81 -32.45
N THR A 280 12.07 3.13 -32.68
CA THR A 280 13.40 3.65 -32.34
C THR A 280 14.47 3.08 -33.27
N GLU A 281 15.48 3.90 -33.58
CA GLU A 281 16.71 3.48 -34.27
C GLU A 281 17.72 2.83 -33.29
N ALA A 282 17.51 2.97 -31.95
CA ALA A 282 18.37 2.39 -30.96
C ALA A 282 18.14 0.86 -30.83
N GLY A 283 19.21 0.12 -30.66
CA GLY A 283 19.11 -1.30 -30.35
C GLY A 283 18.48 -1.55 -28.98
N TYR A 284 17.55 -2.47 -28.91
CA TYR A 284 16.89 -2.86 -27.66
C TYR A 284 16.64 -4.37 -27.61
N SER A 285 16.38 -4.88 -26.42
CA SER A 285 15.78 -6.19 -26.20
C SER A 285 14.51 -6.03 -25.37
N VAL A 286 13.61 -7.02 -25.39
CA VAL A 286 12.39 -6.96 -24.59
C VAL A 286 12.51 -7.84 -23.36
N ARG A 287 12.15 -7.28 -22.20
CA ARG A 287 12.15 -7.98 -20.91
C ARG A 287 10.75 -8.08 -20.35
N LEU A 288 10.45 -9.22 -19.74
CA LEU A 288 9.22 -9.42 -18.97
C LEU A 288 9.36 -8.75 -17.60
N ALA A 289 8.49 -7.79 -17.31
CA ALA A 289 8.41 -7.14 -16.00
C ALA A 289 7.43 -7.87 -15.06
N VAL A 290 6.25 -8.25 -15.58
CA VAL A 290 5.26 -9.03 -14.81
C VAL A 290 4.67 -10.13 -15.69
N SER A 291 4.68 -11.36 -15.19
CA SER A 291 4.09 -12.51 -15.87
C SER A 291 2.56 -12.48 -15.83
N PRO A 292 1.87 -12.99 -16.86
CA PRO A 292 0.43 -13.20 -16.79
C PRO A 292 0.06 -14.19 -15.69
N LYS A 293 -1.05 -13.95 -15.01
CA LYS A 293 -1.51 -14.78 -13.88
C LYS A 293 -2.28 -16.01 -14.34
N TYR A 294 -3.01 -15.89 -15.44
CA TYR A 294 -4.00 -16.88 -15.87
C TYR A 294 -3.70 -17.50 -17.23
N GLY A 295 -2.54 -17.26 -17.79
CA GLY A 295 -2.09 -17.81 -19.05
C GLY A 295 -0.63 -18.20 -19.08
N ALA A 296 -0.20 -18.78 -20.19
CA ALA A 296 1.21 -19.06 -20.52
C ALA A 296 1.69 -18.08 -21.56
N LEU A 297 2.81 -17.42 -21.31
CA LEU A 297 3.44 -16.44 -22.22
C LEU A 297 4.75 -17.01 -22.76
N ARG A 298 4.96 -16.81 -24.07
CA ARG A 298 6.27 -16.88 -24.71
C ARG A 298 6.60 -15.50 -25.23
N LEU A 299 7.69 -14.92 -24.78
CA LEU A 299 8.18 -13.60 -25.16
C LEU A 299 9.56 -13.77 -25.79
N ASN A 300 9.77 -13.18 -26.97
CA ASN A 300 11.04 -13.15 -27.66
C ASN A 300 11.71 -11.79 -27.50
N ALA A 301 13.05 -11.76 -27.60
CA ALA A 301 13.82 -10.53 -27.45
C ALA A 301 13.50 -9.45 -28.51
N ASP A 302 12.93 -9.85 -29.64
CA ASP A 302 12.49 -8.94 -30.73
C ASP A 302 11.09 -8.33 -30.49
N GLY A 303 10.51 -8.57 -29.33
CA GLY A 303 9.19 -8.04 -28.96
C GLY A 303 8.01 -8.86 -29.47
N SER A 304 8.22 -9.93 -30.23
CA SER A 304 7.14 -10.83 -30.61
C SER A 304 6.77 -11.73 -29.44
N PHE A 305 5.47 -12.00 -29.26
CA PHE A 305 4.99 -12.83 -28.18
C PHE A 305 3.79 -13.70 -28.56
N SER A 306 3.57 -14.76 -27.81
CA SER A 306 2.35 -15.54 -27.84
C SER A 306 1.85 -15.84 -26.44
N TYR A 307 0.57 -15.59 -26.21
CA TYR A 307 -0.14 -15.85 -24.97
C TYR A 307 -1.17 -16.97 -25.20
N THR A 308 -1.32 -17.87 -24.23
CA THR A 308 -2.34 -18.93 -24.25
C THR A 308 -3.07 -18.93 -22.91
N SER A 309 -4.37 -18.68 -22.92
CA SER A 309 -5.19 -18.62 -21.71
C SER A 309 -5.48 -20.03 -21.14
N ARG A 310 -5.73 -20.10 -19.84
CA ARG A 310 -6.24 -21.34 -19.20
C ARG A 310 -7.68 -21.59 -19.65
N ARG A 311 -8.05 -22.90 -19.82
CA ARG A 311 -9.38 -23.30 -20.32
C ARG A 311 -10.56 -22.83 -19.48
N ASN A 312 -10.36 -22.65 -18.18
CA ASN A 312 -11.42 -22.26 -17.23
C ASN A 312 -11.40 -20.78 -16.87
N PHE A 313 -10.54 -19.99 -17.52
CA PHE A 313 -10.40 -18.56 -17.26
C PHE A 313 -11.20 -17.76 -18.29
N LYS A 314 -12.03 -16.81 -17.84
CA LYS A 314 -12.98 -16.06 -18.68
C LYS A 314 -13.09 -14.61 -18.23
N THR A 315 -11.97 -13.93 -18.10
CA THR A 315 -11.91 -12.51 -17.74
C THR A 315 -10.61 -11.91 -18.28
N THR A 316 -10.15 -10.82 -17.74
CA THR A 316 -8.94 -10.12 -18.19
C THR A 316 -7.70 -10.69 -17.53
N ASP A 317 -6.66 -10.98 -18.30
CA ASP A 317 -5.30 -11.21 -17.83
C ASP A 317 -4.41 -10.09 -18.33
N VAL A 318 -3.42 -9.68 -17.54
CA VAL A 318 -2.50 -8.60 -17.89
C VAL A 318 -1.08 -9.07 -17.61
N PHE A 319 -0.15 -8.74 -18.50
CA PHE A 319 1.27 -8.86 -18.27
C PHE A 319 1.98 -7.58 -18.71
N TYR A 320 3.15 -7.32 -18.14
CA TYR A 320 3.93 -6.11 -18.43
C TYR A 320 5.27 -6.46 -19.01
N VAL A 321 5.67 -5.71 -20.00
CA VAL A 321 6.97 -5.84 -20.68
C VAL A 321 7.66 -4.49 -20.79
N CYS A 322 8.99 -4.47 -20.88
CA CYS A 322 9.78 -3.26 -21.09
C CYS A 322 10.75 -3.45 -22.23
N ALA A 323 11.07 -2.38 -22.96
CA ALA A 323 12.26 -2.33 -23.77
C ALA A 323 13.48 -2.06 -22.89
N ASP A 324 14.52 -2.85 -23.07
CA ASP A 324 15.82 -2.71 -22.39
C ASP A 324 16.85 -2.25 -23.41
N TYR A 325 17.36 -1.04 -23.22
CA TYR A 325 18.36 -0.40 -24.08
C TYR A 325 19.79 -0.59 -23.57
N GLY A 326 19.97 -1.36 -22.46
CA GLY A 326 21.27 -1.53 -21.82
C GLY A 326 21.71 -0.38 -20.92
N TYR A 327 21.21 0.83 -21.17
CA TYR A 327 21.42 2.02 -20.33
C TYR A 327 20.17 2.44 -19.55
N GLY A 328 19.04 1.79 -19.78
CA GLY A 328 17.78 2.05 -19.11
C GLY A 328 16.64 1.24 -19.71
N LEU A 329 15.52 1.21 -18.99
CA LEU A 329 14.29 0.51 -19.39
C LEU A 329 13.24 1.52 -19.84
N SER A 330 12.43 1.16 -20.82
CA SER A 330 11.25 1.95 -21.19
C SER A 330 10.23 1.95 -20.04
N ARG A 331 9.25 2.86 -20.12
CA ARG A 331 7.98 2.68 -19.41
C ARG A 331 7.46 1.25 -19.65
N PRO A 332 6.94 0.57 -18.64
CA PRO A 332 6.29 -0.71 -18.85
C PRO A 332 5.10 -0.56 -19.79
N ILE A 333 4.99 -1.51 -20.68
CA ILE A 333 3.93 -1.63 -21.67
C ILE A 333 2.98 -2.70 -21.15
N ALA A 334 1.73 -2.33 -20.89
CA ALA A 334 0.71 -3.28 -20.47
C ALA A 334 0.17 -4.04 -21.69
N VAL A 335 0.17 -5.35 -21.62
CA VAL A 335 -0.53 -6.21 -22.60
C VAL A 335 -1.74 -6.83 -21.91
N THR A 336 -2.90 -6.31 -22.24
CA THR A 336 -4.19 -6.73 -21.69
C THR A 336 -4.85 -7.74 -22.61
N VAL A 337 -5.16 -8.92 -22.10
CA VAL A 337 -5.84 -9.97 -22.88
C VAL A 337 -7.24 -10.21 -22.31
N GLN A 338 -8.25 -9.85 -23.09
CA GLN A 338 -9.65 -10.16 -22.79
C GLN A 338 -9.96 -11.60 -23.18
N VAL A 339 -10.20 -12.46 -22.19
CA VAL A 339 -10.49 -13.89 -22.42
C VAL A 339 -12.00 -14.09 -22.42
N LYS A 340 -12.55 -14.35 -23.59
CA LYS A 340 -13.97 -14.60 -23.81
C LYS A 340 -14.31 -16.09 -23.64
N PRO A 341 -15.58 -16.43 -23.37
CA PRO A 341 -16.06 -17.81 -23.27
C PRO A 341 -15.79 -18.64 -24.51
#